data_401ad12b17c5e76dcff61ae64263dad5
#
_entry.id   401ad12b17c5e76dcff61ae64263dad5
#
_cell.length_a   1.000
_cell.length_b   1.000
_cell.length_c   1.000
_cell.angle_alpha   90.00
_cell.angle_beta   90.00
_cell.angle_gamma   90.00
#
_symmetry.space_group_name_H-M   'P 1'
#
loop_
_entity.id
_entity.type
_entity.pdbx_description
1 polymer ?
#
loop_
_entity_poly.entity_id
_entity_poly.type
_entity_poly.pdbx_seq_one_letter_code
_entity_poly.pdbx_strand_id
1 'polypeptide(L)'
;MFLRGTARRPTVRMLHTSDIHLTDNPTSTEGLIRAVDVAVERNVDVVLIAGDLFDHSRVGEATVGRAIEQLGRLDRPTVVIPGNHDQVDRDSIYNQVDLRSAGAHVTFVGEPGGRRVVFDSLGLSVWARGIEDHNPAHRPLDGYQPGDPGLWNVVLTHGHYVPGGEASDRSSQITEEEIRSLGCDYVALGHWHRFLDVSADGVAAFYSGAPSGPYGDYASVSLVELHPDRGVSVERVQLTPLLTD
;
A
#
# COMPACT_ATOMS: atom_id res chain seq x y z
N MET A 1 4.51 37.25 -19.23
CA MET A 1 4.61 36.67 -17.88
C MET A 1 3.28 35.99 -17.61
N PHE A 2 3.15 34.70 -17.99
CA PHE A 2 1.93 33.95 -17.75
C PHE A 2 1.96 33.46 -16.31
N LEU A 3 1.15 34.04 -15.44
CA LEU A 3 0.85 33.48 -14.12
C LEU A 3 0.17 32.12 -14.37
N ARG A 4 0.91 31.04 -14.19
CA ARG A 4 0.27 29.73 -13.99
C ARG A 4 -0.49 29.85 -12.69
N GLY A 5 -1.81 30.00 -12.78
CA GLY A 5 -2.67 29.80 -11.63
C GLY A 5 -2.34 28.41 -11.07
N THR A 6 -2.03 28.32 -9.80
CA THR A 6 -1.90 27.03 -9.12
C THR A 6 -3.26 26.35 -9.22
N ALA A 7 -3.38 25.43 -10.19
CA ALA A 7 -4.58 24.62 -10.30
C ALA A 7 -4.77 23.93 -8.94
N ARG A 8 -5.96 24.10 -8.36
CA ARG A 8 -6.31 23.46 -7.09
C ARG A 8 -6.21 21.96 -7.26
N ARG A 9 -5.49 21.26 -6.37
CA ARG A 9 -5.40 19.80 -6.39
C ARG A 9 -6.82 19.19 -6.33
N PRO A 10 -7.16 18.18 -7.14
CA PRO A 10 -8.47 17.54 -7.08
C PRO A 10 -8.65 16.76 -5.77
N THR A 11 -9.89 16.46 -5.42
CA THR A 11 -10.16 15.47 -4.38
C THR A 11 -9.83 14.09 -4.93
N VAL A 12 -9.09 13.28 -4.16
CA VAL A 12 -8.73 11.90 -4.51
C VAL A 12 -9.15 10.97 -3.38
N ARG A 13 -9.87 9.90 -3.73
CA ARG A 13 -10.24 8.83 -2.81
C ARG A 13 -9.41 7.59 -3.10
N MET A 14 -8.79 7.04 -2.07
CA MET A 14 -7.93 5.87 -2.20
C MET A 14 -8.43 4.75 -1.27
N LEU A 15 -8.32 3.52 -1.73
CA LEU A 15 -8.30 2.38 -0.82
C LEU A 15 -6.84 2.02 -0.56
N HIS A 16 -6.47 1.93 0.70
CA HIS A 16 -5.16 1.43 1.14
C HIS A 16 -5.37 0.12 1.90
N THR A 17 -4.69 -0.94 1.44
CA THR A 17 -4.65 -2.26 2.05
C THR A 17 -3.25 -2.85 2.01
N SER A 18 -2.97 -3.87 2.82
CA SER A 18 -1.70 -4.59 2.89
C SER A 18 -1.90 -5.96 3.53
N ASP A 19 -0.85 -6.77 3.58
CA ASP A 19 -0.81 -7.98 4.40
C ASP A 19 -1.99 -8.94 4.10
N ILE A 20 -2.22 -9.18 2.82
CA ILE A 20 -3.34 -10.03 2.33
C ILE A 20 -3.01 -11.50 2.55
N HIS A 21 -1.73 -11.90 2.38
CA HIS A 21 -1.22 -13.24 2.61
C HIS A 21 -1.98 -14.35 1.88
N LEU A 22 -2.07 -14.23 0.56
CA LEU A 22 -2.66 -15.29 -0.26
C LEU A 22 -1.85 -16.57 -0.16
N THR A 23 -2.52 -17.67 0.17
CA THR A 23 -1.96 -19.02 0.26
C THR A 23 -2.68 -19.96 -0.70
N ASP A 24 -2.22 -21.21 -0.78
CA ASP A 24 -2.91 -22.23 -1.58
C ASP A 24 -4.26 -22.69 -0.98
N ASN A 25 -4.56 -22.26 0.25
CA ASN A 25 -5.91 -22.37 0.79
C ASN A 25 -6.83 -21.32 0.12
N PRO A 26 -7.87 -21.73 -0.62
CA PRO A 26 -8.77 -20.80 -1.31
C PRO A 26 -9.42 -19.75 -0.41
N THR A 27 -9.63 -20.05 0.87
CA THR A 27 -10.24 -19.11 1.83
C THR A 27 -9.37 -17.89 2.09
N SER A 28 -8.04 -17.97 1.87
CA SER A 28 -7.15 -16.82 2.00
C SER A 28 -7.48 -15.69 1.00
N THR A 29 -8.18 -16.00 -0.10
CA THR A 29 -8.58 -15.02 -1.11
C THR A 29 -9.70 -14.09 -0.62
N GLU A 30 -10.44 -14.47 0.40
CA GLU A 30 -11.61 -13.72 0.84
C GLU A 30 -11.28 -12.32 1.38
N GLY A 31 -10.10 -12.15 2.00
CA GLY A 31 -9.62 -10.83 2.38
C GLY A 31 -9.45 -9.90 1.18
N LEU A 32 -8.84 -10.39 0.11
CA LEU A 32 -8.67 -9.64 -1.12
C LEU A 32 -10.02 -9.33 -1.78
N ILE A 33 -10.94 -10.32 -1.86
CA ILE A 33 -12.28 -10.13 -2.41
C ILE A 33 -12.98 -8.97 -1.71
N ARG A 34 -12.98 -8.94 -0.38
CA ARG A 34 -13.62 -7.89 0.41
C ARG A 34 -12.96 -6.52 0.23
N ALA A 35 -11.63 -6.48 0.17
CA ALA A 35 -10.92 -5.24 -0.11
C ALA A 35 -11.32 -4.67 -1.49
N VAL A 36 -11.40 -5.53 -2.50
CA VAL A 36 -11.86 -5.19 -3.85
C VAL A 36 -13.32 -4.72 -3.83
N ASP A 37 -14.21 -5.44 -3.13
CA ASP A 37 -15.62 -5.07 -3.01
C ASP A 37 -15.77 -3.67 -2.39
N VAL A 38 -15.06 -3.38 -1.32
CA VAL A 38 -15.05 -2.02 -0.72
C VAL A 38 -14.55 -0.98 -1.71
N ALA A 39 -13.47 -1.25 -2.46
CA ALA A 39 -12.95 -0.32 -3.46
C ALA A 39 -13.98 0.00 -4.56
N VAL A 40 -14.71 -1.02 -5.01
CA VAL A 40 -15.76 -0.89 -6.03
C VAL A 40 -16.99 -0.15 -5.48
N GLU A 41 -17.50 -0.58 -4.32
CA GLU A 41 -18.69 0.01 -3.68
C GLU A 41 -18.49 1.48 -3.29
N ARG A 42 -17.30 1.82 -2.78
CA ARG A 42 -16.95 3.19 -2.38
C ARG A 42 -16.48 4.04 -3.55
N ASN A 43 -16.40 3.46 -4.76
CA ASN A 43 -15.98 4.13 -5.98
C ASN A 43 -14.70 4.96 -5.77
N VAL A 44 -13.64 4.30 -5.26
CA VAL A 44 -12.34 4.96 -5.07
C VAL A 44 -11.66 5.25 -6.40
N ASP A 45 -10.79 6.24 -6.45
CA ASP A 45 -10.07 6.66 -7.66
C ASP A 45 -8.80 5.81 -7.89
N VAL A 46 -8.21 5.27 -6.81
CA VAL A 46 -6.98 4.48 -6.85
C VAL A 46 -6.93 3.48 -5.70
N VAL A 47 -6.25 2.36 -5.90
CA VAL A 47 -5.99 1.34 -4.88
C VAL A 47 -4.48 1.21 -4.65
N LEU A 48 -4.08 1.16 -3.37
CA LEU A 48 -2.71 0.97 -2.93
C LEU A 48 -2.62 -0.33 -2.13
N ILE A 49 -1.73 -1.24 -2.56
CA ILE A 49 -1.44 -2.51 -1.86
C ILE A 49 -0.01 -2.45 -1.33
N ALA A 50 0.12 -2.23 -0.03
CA ALA A 50 1.39 -1.96 0.64
C ALA A 50 2.11 -3.25 1.08
N GLY A 51 2.31 -4.18 0.15
CA GLY A 51 3.09 -5.40 0.35
C GLY A 51 2.34 -6.59 0.92
N ASP A 52 3.00 -7.73 0.92
CA ASP A 52 2.52 -9.02 1.42
C ASP A 52 1.19 -9.43 0.76
N LEU A 53 1.13 -9.34 -0.58
CA LEU A 53 0.03 -9.87 -1.36
C LEU A 53 -0.01 -11.40 -1.27
N PHE A 54 1.16 -12.04 -1.37
CA PHE A 54 1.33 -13.49 -1.21
C PHE A 54 2.04 -13.80 0.11
N ASP A 55 1.67 -14.92 0.72
CA ASP A 55 2.25 -15.36 2.01
C ASP A 55 3.70 -15.87 1.87
N HIS A 56 4.08 -16.31 0.68
CA HIS A 56 5.44 -16.73 0.35
C HIS A 56 5.64 -16.88 -1.16
N SER A 57 6.88 -16.96 -1.60
CA SER A 57 7.26 -17.04 -3.02
C SER A 57 6.85 -18.34 -3.75
N ARG A 58 6.32 -19.34 -3.05
CA ARG A 58 6.02 -20.68 -3.59
C ARG A 58 4.54 -21.02 -3.67
N VAL A 59 3.65 -20.02 -3.71
CA VAL A 59 2.22 -20.23 -3.94
C VAL A 59 1.98 -20.80 -5.33
N GLY A 60 0.97 -21.66 -5.47
CA GLY A 60 0.65 -22.32 -6.73
C GLY A 60 -0.05 -21.40 -7.73
N GLU A 61 -0.05 -21.82 -9.00
CA GLU A 61 -0.67 -21.07 -10.11
C GLU A 61 -2.15 -20.72 -9.86
N ALA A 62 -2.90 -21.59 -9.18
CA ALA A 62 -4.29 -21.32 -8.85
C ALA A 62 -4.44 -20.12 -7.90
N THR A 63 -3.52 -19.94 -6.95
CA THR A 63 -3.49 -18.78 -6.04
C THR A 63 -3.18 -17.51 -6.81
N VAL A 64 -2.20 -17.57 -7.69
CA VAL A 64 -1.85 -16.46 -8.59
C VAL A 64 -3.04 -16.09 -9.48
N GLY A 65 -3.72 -17.09 -10.05
CA GLY A 65 -4.92 -16.86 -10.88
C GLY A 65 -6.01 -16.13 -10.12
N ARG A 66 -6.27 -16.50 -8.86
CA ARG A 66 -7.24 -15.80 -8.01
C ARG A 66 -6.83 -14.35 -7.72
N ALA A 67 -5.55 -14.10 -7.48
CA ALA A 67 -5.05 -12.73 -7.28
C ALA A 67 -5.28 -11.86 -8.53
N ILE A 68 -4.90 -12.37 -9.71
CA ILE A 68 -5.07 -11.69 -10.99
C ILE A 68 -6.55 -11.43 -11.28
N GLU A 69 -7.43 -12.41 -11.05
CA GLU A 69 -8.87 -12.25 -11.21
C GLU A 69 -9.42 -11.10 -10.34
N GLN A 70 -9.07 -11.07 -9.06
CA GLN A 70 -9.56 -10.04 -8.16
C GLN A 70 -8.99 -8.65 -8.50
N LEU A 71 -7.70 -8.55 -8.81
CA LEU A 71 -7.10 -7.29 -9.25
C LEU A 71 -7.74 -6.79 -10.57
N GLY A 72 -8.13 -7.71 -11.47
CA GLY A 72 -8.82 -7.39 -12.71
C GLY A 72 -10.21 -6.76 -12.52
N ARG A 73 -10.87 -7.02 -11.40
CA ARG A 73 -12.18 -6.41 -11.05
C ARG A 73 -12.09 -4.92 -10.71
N LEU A 74 -10.92 -4.42 -10.36
CA LEU A 74 -10.76 -3.04 -9.88
C LEU A 74 -11.02 -1.99 -10.95
N ASP A 75 -10.63 -2.23 -12.21
CA ASP A 75 -10.81 -1.33 -13.36
C ASP A 75 -10.43 0.15 -13.03
N ARG A 76 -9.42 0.34 -12.20
CA ARG A 76 -8.90 1.65 -11.75
C ARG A 76 -7.43 1.56 -11.39
N PRO A 77 -6.67 2.66 -11.44
CA PRO A 77 -5.27 2.68 -11.05
C PRO A 77 -5.02 1.90 -9.76
N THR A 78 -4.14 0.92 -9.82
CA THR A 78 -3.79 0.06 -8.69
C THR A 78 -2.28 -0.04 -8.62
N VAL A 79 -1.68 0.35 -7.50
CA VAL A 79 -0.23 0.24 -7.28
C VAL A 79 0.03 -0.85 -6.25
N VAL A 80 0.87 -1.82 -6.60
CA VAL A 80 1.25 -2.95 -5.74
C VAL A 80 2.76 -2.92 -5.54
N ILE A 81 3.19 -3.09 -4.30
CA ILE A 81 4.59 -3.30 -3.95
C ILE A 81 4.76 -4.67 -3.28
N PRO A 82 5.95 -5.27 -3.31
CA PRO A 82 6.26 -6.44 -2.49
C PRO A 82 6.44 -6.06 -1.01
N GLY A 83 6.09 -6.99 -0.11
CA GLY A 83 6.41 -6.93 1.31
C GLY A 83 7.55 -7.87 1.66
N ASN A 84 7.64 -8.31 2.93
CA ASN A 84 8.70 -9.20 3.38
C ASN A 84 8.40 -10.69 3.13
N HIS A 85 7.14 -11.07 2.97
CA HIS A 85 6.74 -12.44 2.64
C HIS A 85 6.88 -12.74 1.14
N ASP A 86 6.69 -11.74 0.30
CA ASP A 86 6.74 -11.82 -1.16
C ASP A 86 7.81 -10.89 -1.76
N GLN A 87 8.93 -10.67 -1.05
CA GLN A 87 10.02 -9.78 -1.44
C GLN A 87 10.58 -10.10 -2.84
N VAL A 88 11.18 -9.10 -3.49
CA VAL A 88 11.81 -9.26 -4.80
C VAL A 88 13.26 -9.69 -4.63
N ASP A 89 13.45 -10.99 -4.46
CA ASP A 89 14.75 -11.64 -4.45
C ASP A 89 14.92 -12.61 -5.64
N ARG A 90 15.96 -13.42 -5.59
CA ARG A 90 16.25 -14.39 -6.65
C ARG A 90 15.12 -15.39 -6.87
N ASP A 91 14.44 -15.79 -5.79
CA ASP A 91 13.39 -16.83 -5.80
C ASP A 91 11.99 -16.24 -5.70
N SER A 92 11.84 -14.91 -5.95
CA SER A 92 10.60 -14.18 -5.84
C SER A 92 9.51 -14.76 -6.75
N ILE A 93 8.29 -14.79 -6.24
CA ILE A 93 7.08 -15.10 -7.02
C ILE A 93 6.92 -14.16 -8.22
N TYR A 94 7.33 -12.90 -8.08
CA TYR A 94 7.23 -11.88 -9.12
C TYR A 94 8.20 -12.06 -10.29
N ASN A 95 9.16 -12.98 -10.20
CA ASN A 95 9.97 -13.43 -11.34
C ASN A 95 9.18 -14.34 -12.29
N GLN A 96 8.06 -14.93 -11.83
CA GLN A 96 7.24 -15.88 -12.56
C GLN A 96 5.84 -15.31 -12.87
N VAL A 97 5.41 -14.29 -12.14
CA VAL A 97 4.08 -13.70 -12.20
C VAL A 97 4.16 -12.25 -12.64
N ASP A 98 3.44 -11.93 -13.70
CA ASP A 98 3.21 -10.54 -14.11
C ASP A 98 1.80 -10.09 -13.67
N LEU A 99 1.73 -9.31 -12.60
CA LEU A 99 0.45 -8.77 -12.11
C LEU A 99 -0.26 -7.87 -13.13
N ARG A 100 0.46 -7.33 -14.14
CA ARG A 100 -0.14 -6.54 -15.22
C ARG A 100 -1.05 -7.38 -16.12
N SER A 101 -0.99 -8.71 -16.02
CA SER A 101 -1.96 -9.60 -16.69
C SER A 101 -3.39 -9.40 -16.17
N ALA A 102 -3.57 -8.81 -14.98
CA ALA A 102 -4.88 -8.40 -14.46
C ALA A 102 -5.48 -7.19 -15.23
N GLY A 103 -4.64 -6.39 -15.89
CA GLY A 103 -5.06 -5.23 -16.69
C GLY A 103 -4.02 -4.11 -16.67
N ALA A 104 -4.11 -3.22 -17.68
CA ALA A 104 -3.19 -2.08 -17.81
C ALA A 104 -3.28 -1.06 -16.64
N HIS A 105 -4.32 -1.16 -15.83
CA HIS A 105 -4.51 -0.34 -14.63
C HIS A 105 -3.65 -0.79 -13.44
N VAL A 106 -3.09 -2.00 -13.47
CA VAL A 106 -2.24 -2.53 -12.41
C VAL A 106 -0.78 -2.17 -12.67
N THR A 107 -0.17 -1.52 -11.70
CA THR A 107 1.24 -1.15 -11.69
C THR A 107 1.93 -1.87 -10.53
N PHE A 108 2.81 -2.81 -10.84
CA PHE A 108 3.71 -3.41 -9.86
C PHE A 108 5.02 -2.62 -9.78
N VAL A 109 5.46 -2.31 -8.58
CA VAL A 109 6.73 -1.62 -8.31
C VAL A 109 7.60 -2.51 -7.43
N GLY A 110 8.49 -3.27 -8.07
CA GLY A 110 9.41 -4.20 -7.41
C GLY A 110 10.88 -3.91 -7.73
N GLU A 111 11.19 -2.85 -8.47
CA GLU A 111 12.55 -2.47 -8.78
C GLU A 111 13.31 -1.93 -7.55
N PRO A 112 14.62 -2.24 -7.41
CA PRO A 112 15.47 -1.72 -6.36
C PRO A 112 15.43 -0.20 -6.27
N GLY A 113 15.29 0.34 -5.05
CA GLY A 113 15.17 1.79 -4.82
C GLY A 113 13.78 2.35 -5.08
N GLY A 114 12.85 1.54 -5.57
CA GLY A 114 11.48 1.97 -5.87
C GLY A 114 11.39 2.96 -7.03
N ARG A 115 10.19 3.46 -7.27
CA ARG A 115 9.95 4.51 -8.27
C ARG A 115 8.71 5.34 -7.99
N ARG A 116 8.62 6.43 -8.70
CA ARG A 116 7.45 7.32 -8.69
C ARG A 116 6.50 6.96 -9.83
N VAL A 117 5.23 6.80 -9.50
CA VAL A 117 4.12 6.63 -10.44
C VAL A 117 3.25 7.88 -10.38
N VAL A 118 2.98 8.50 -11.53
CA VAL A 118 2.19 9.73 -11.60
C VAL A 118 0.88 9.46 -12.34
N PHE A 119 -0.20 9.88 -11.74
CA PHE A 119 -1.55 9.83 -12.31
C PHE A 119 -2.03 11.25 -12.56
N ASP A 120 -1.67 11.81 -13.72
CA ASP A 120 -1.95 13.21 -14.06
C ASP A 120 -3.43 13.58 -13.97
N SER A 121 -4.31 12.67 -14.40
CA SER A 121 -5.77 12.87 -14.33
C SER A 121 -6.31 12.98 -12.90
N LEU A 122 -5.60 12.41 -11.94
CA LEU A 122 -5.93 12.46 -10.51
C LEU A 122 -5.14 13.54 -9.76
N GLY A 123 -4.17 14.21 -10.42
CA GLY A 123 -3.26 15.11 -9.72
C GLY A 123 -2.50 14.40 -8.59
N LEU A 124 -2.15 13.12 -8.77
CA LEU A 124 -1.59 12.24 -7.75
C LEU A 124 -0.22 11.71 -8.17
N SER A 125 0.73 11.75 -7.26
CA SER A 125 2.07 11.20 -7.38
C SER A 125 2.29 10.20 -6.25
N VAL A 126 2.54 8.93 -6.56
CA VAL A 126 2.83 7.86 -5.62
C VAL A 126 4.29 7.46 -5.75
N TRP A 127 5.11 7.71 -4.75
CA TRP A 127 6.42 7.07 -4.65
C TRP A 127 6.25 5.74 -3.96
N ALA A 128 6.62 4.67 -4.64
CA ALA A 128 6.39 3.31 -4.20
C ALA A 128 7.71 2.55 -4.09
N ARG A 129 7.94 1.91 -2.94
CA ARG A 129 9.10 1.05 -2.72
C ARG A 129 8.72 -0.13 -1.82
N GLY A 130 8.92 -1.33 -2.34
CA GLY A 130 8.72 -2.57 -1.61
C GLY A 130 10.00 -3.09 -0.95
N ILE A 131 9.92 -4.28 -0.38
CA ILE A 131 11.06 -4.96 0.24
C ILE A 131 11.87 -5.67 -0.84
N GLU A 132 13.14 -5.33 -0.92
CA GLU A 132 14.15 -5.94 -1.81
C GLU A 132 14.97 -6.99 -1.05
N ASP A 133 15.23 -6.70 0.22
CA ASP A 133 16.01 -7.55 1.12
C ASP A 133 15.57 -7.27 2.57
N HIS A 134 14.96 -8.27 3.18
CA HIS A 134 14.44 -8.13 4.54
C HIS A 134 15.54 -8.32 5.58
N ASN A 135 16.38 -7.31 5.75
CA ASN A 135 17.44 -7.29 6.74
C ASN A 135 17.46 -5.97 7.55
N PRO A 136 18.20 -5.91 8.67
CA PRO A 136 18.23 -4.70 9.52
C PRO A 136 18.85 -3.46 8.86
N ALA A 137 19.61 -3.61 7.77
CA ALA A 137 20.19 -2.49 7.04
C ALA A 137 19.23 -1.91 5.98
N HIS A 138 18.21 -2.65 5.57
CA HIS A 138 17.20 -2.16 4.63
C HIS A 138 16.36 -1.06 5.28
N ARG A 139 16.32 0.10 4.63
CA ARG A 139 15.54 1.26 5.03
C ARG A 139 14.47 1.54 3.98
N PRO A 140 13.19 1.27 4.27
CA PRO A 140 12.11 1.38 3.28
C PRO A 140 11.92 2.77 2.69
N LEU A 141 12.32 3.83 3.40
CA LEU A 141 12.17 5.21 2.97
C LEU A 141 13.43 5.80 2.30
N ASP A 142 14.53 5.04 2.25
CA ASP A 142 15.75 5.51 1.58
C ASP A 142 15.50 5.78 0.10
N GLY A 143 16.05 6.89 -0.39
CA GLY A 143 15.91 7.31 -1.79
C GLY A 143 14.63 8.09 -2.08
N TYR A 144 13.71 8.21 -1.12
CA TYR A 144 12.57 9.10 -1.31
C TYR A 144 13.03 10.55 -1.52
N GLN A 145 12.39 11.21 -2.47
CA GLN A 145 12.54 12.65 -2.68
C GLN A 145 11.15 13.27 -2.78
N PRO A 146 10.91 14.45 -2.20
CA PRO A 146 9.64 15.15 -2.35
C PRO A 146 9.24 15.28 -3.83
N GLY A 147 7.96 15.08 -4.13
CA GLY A 147 7.43 15.22 -5.47
C GLY A 147 7.05 16.66 -5.84
N ASP A 148 6.34 16.81 -6.96
CA ASP A 148 5.79 18.10 -7.37
C ASP A 148 4.76 18.59 -6.33
N PRO A 149 4.93 19.77 -5.73
CA PRO A 149 3.99 20.32 -4.75
C PRO A 149 2.61 20.65 -5.36
N GLY A 150 2.49 20.71 -6.67
CA GLY A 150 1.22 20.85 -7.38
C GLY A 150 0.37 19.58 -7.39
N LEU A 151 0.96 18.43 -7.05
CA LEU A 151 0.31 17.14 -6.96
C LEU A 151 0.12 16.72 -5.50
N TRP A 152 -0.81 15.81 -5.25
CA TRP A 152 -0.80 15.02 -4.03
C TRP A 152 0.40 14.10 -4.03
N ASN A 153 1.18 14.10 -2.95
CA ASN A 153 2.37 13.26 -2.81
C ASN A 153 2.11 12.18 -1.78
N VAL A 154 2.06 10.94 -2.25
CA VAL A 154 1.83 9.75 -1.44
C VAL A 154 3.08 8.89 -1.46
N VAL A 155 3.43 8.33 -0.31
CA VAL A 155 4.46 7.30 -0.15
C VAL A 155 3.76 5.97 0.08
N LEU A 156 4.13 4.94 -0.67
CA LEU A 156 3.67 3.57 -0.52
C LEU A 156 4.87 2.69 -0.19
N THR A 157 4.89 2.12 1.02
CA THR A 157 6.02 1.30 1.45
C THR A 157 5.61 0.24 2.47
N HIS A 158 6.53 -0.68 2.77
CA HIS A 158 6.31 -1.79 3.70
C HIS A 158 7.47 -1.84 4.70
N GLY A 159 7.18 -1.92 6.00
CA GLY A 159 8.23 -1.98 7.02
C GLY A 159 7.71 -1.81 8.45
N HIS A 160 8.64 -2.00 9.38
CA HIS A 160 8.40 -1.99 10.82
C HIS A 160 8.54 -0.58 11.41
N TYR A 161 7.45 -0.02 11.91
CA TYR A 161 7.48 1.29 12.57
C TYR A 161 8.18 1.22 13.93
N VAL A 162 9.06 2.18 14.16
CA VAL A 162 9.79 2.37 15.43
C VAL A 162 9.40 3.73 15.99
N PRO A 163 8.72 3.77 17.15
CA PRO A 163 8.36 5.01 17.82
C PRO A 163 9.58 5.86 18.20
N GLY A 164 9.38 7.17 18.33
CA GLY A 164 10.43 8.09 18.67
C GLY A 164 11.08 7.76 20.01
N GLY A 165 12.43 7.73 20.04
CA GLY A 165 13.24 7.41 21.22
C GLY A 165 13.38 5.92 21.54
N GLU A 166 12.77 5.03 20.76
CA GLU A 166 12.93 3.58 20.89
C GLU A 166 14.07 3.06 19.99
N ALA A 167 14.73 2.00 20.44
CA ALA A 167 15.66 1.22 19.63
C ALA A 167 14.98 -0.08 19.19
N SER A 168 15.28 -0.51 17.98
CA SER A 168 14.77 -1.78 17.44
C SER A 168 15.87 -2.50 16.70
N ASP A 169 15.88 -3.83 16.78
CA ASP A 169 16.73 -4.75 16.02
C ASP A 169 15.97 -5.39 14.85
N ARG A 170 14.72 -4.94 14.63
CA ARG A 170 13.87 -5.44 13.54
C ARG A 170 14.41 -5.01 12.17
N SER A 171 14.09 -5.80 11.16
CA SER A 171 14.40 -5.48 9.76
C SER A 171 13.45 -4.41 9.22
N SER A 172 13.89 -3.72 8.16
CA SER A 172 13.06 -2.78 7.38
C SER A 172 12.38 -1.72 8.27
N GLN A 173 13.16 -1.06 9.11
CA GLN A 173 12.65 -0.08 10.06
C GLN A 173 12.23 1.21 9.38
N ILE A 174 11.14 1.78 9.89
CA ILE A 174 10.62 3.11 9.56
C ILE A 174 10.48 3.85 10.88
N THR A 175 11.26 4.91 11.09
CA THR A 175 11.21 5.68 12.32
C THR A 175 10.22 6.83 12.25
N GLU A 176 9.75 7.29 13.41
CA GLU A 176 8.92 8.49 13.50
C GLU A 176 9.60 9.71 12.87
N GLU A 177 10.93 9.87 13.07
CA GLU A 177 11.71 10.98 12.52
C GLU A 177 11.77 10.94 10.98
N GLU A 178 11.90 9.73 10.39
CA GLU A 178 11.85 9.58 8.94
C GLU A 178 10.48 10.00 8.41
N ILE A 179 9.37 9.56 9.03
CA ILE A 179 8.01 9.97 8.63
C ILE A 179 7.88 11.50 8.71
N ARG A 180 8.29 12.12 9.81
CA ARG A 180 8.23 13.56 10.03
C ARG A 180 8.94 14.35 8.92
N SER A 181 10.05 13.83 8.41
CA SER A 181 10.91 14.51 7.44
C SER A 181 10.48 14.35 5.97
N LEU A 182 9.51 13.49 5.66
CA LEU A 182 9.15 13.17 4.26
C LEU A 182 8.59 14.36 3.49
N GLY A 183 7.82 15.24 4.13
CA GLY A 183 7.16 16.34 3.43
C GLY A 183 6.18 15.88 2.35
N CYS A 184 5.54 14.72 2.55
CA CYS A 184 4.46 14.20 1.72
C CYS A 184 3.09 14.40 2.38
N ASP A 185 2.02 14.15 1.64
CA ASP A 185 0.65 14.30 2.15
C ASP A 185 0.19 13.04 2.92
N TYR A 186 0.59 11.84 2.46
CA TYR A 186 0.16 10.57 3.04
C TYR A 186 1.22 9.48 2.90
N VAL A 187 1.34 8.63 3.92
CA VAL A 187 2.18 7.42 3.90
C VAL A 187 1.30 6.19 4.10
N ALA A 188 1.21 5.34 3.08
CA ALA A 188 0.54 4.05 3.13
C ALA A 188 1.55 2.98 3.52
N LEU A 189 1.36 2.36 4.69
CA LEU A 189 2.27 1.39 5.30
C LEU A 189 1.67 -0.01 5.35
N GLY A 190 2.46 -1.03 5.05
CA GLY A 190 2.19 -2.43 5.33
C GLY A 190 3.19 -3.02 6.33
N HIS A 191 2.95 -4.23 6.80
CA HIS A 191 3.70 -5.04 7.75
C HIS A 191 3.00 -5.26 9.11
N TRP A 192 2.23 -4.29 9.60
CA TRP A 192 1.47 -4.46 10.82
C TRP A 192 0.02 -4.81 10.49
N HIS A 193 -0.40 -6.02 10.87
CA HIS A 193 -1.72 -6.57 10.55
C HIS A 193 -2.86 -5.92 11.35
N ARG A 194 -2.65 -4.72 11.86
CA ARG A 194 -3.65 -3.93 12.58
C ARG A 194 -3.71 -2.50 12.06
N PHE A 195 -4.89 -1.90 12.12
CA PHE A 195 -5.02 -0.48 11.83
C PHE A 195 -4.28 0.32 12.91
N LEU A 196 -3.34 1.17 12.47
CA LEU A 196 -2.53 1.97 13.37
C LEU A 196 -2.20 3.32 12.73
N ASP A 197 -2.49 4.39 13.47
CA ASP A 197 -2.06 5.74 13.16
C ASP A 197 -0.65 5.98 13.70
N VAL A 198 0.28 6.29 12.82
CA VAL A 198 1.69 6.62 13.13
C VAL A 198 2.08 7.98 12.53
N SER A 199 1.09 8.85 12.35
CA SER A 199 1.27 10.20 11.80
C SER A 199 2.23 11.02 12.65
N ALA A 200 3.05 11.86 11.99
CA ALA A 200 4.04 12.69 12.65
C ALA A 200 4.11 14.08 12.00
N ASP A 201 3.99 15.14 12.81
CA ASP A 201 4.19 16.56 12.43
C ASP A 201 3.55 16.98 11.08
N GLY A 202 2.27 16.62 10.89
CA GLY A 202 1.50 17.01 9.73
C GLY A 202 1.60 16.06 8.54
N VAL A 203 2.40 15.00 8.63
CA VAL A 203 2.41 13.88 7.67
C VAL A 203 1.48 12.79 8.19
N ALA A 204 0.40 12.53 7.46
CA ALA A 204 -0.52 11.43 7.78
C ALA A 204 0.11 10.10 7.38
N ALA A 205 0.24 9.16 8.32
CA ALA A 205 0.88 7.87 8.10
C ALA A 205 0.11 6.75 8.81
N PHE A 206 -0.28 5.71 8.08
CA PHE A 206 -1.14 4.66 8.60
C PHE A 206 -0.75 3.28 8.11
N TYR A 207 -0.91 2.29 8.99
CA TYR A 207 -1.09 0.90 8.62
C TYR A 207 -2.57 0.62 8.44
N SER A 208 -2.96 -0.02 7.35
CA SER A 208 -4.36 -0.30 7.02
C SER A 208 -4.96 -1.43 7.85
N GLY A 209 -4.12 -2.25 8.47
CA GLY A 209 -4.47 -3.58 8.94
C GLY A 209 -4.52 -4.59 7.80
N ALA A 210 -4.72 -5.86 8.15
CA ALA A 210 -4.84 -6.97 7.20
C ALA A 210 -6.30 -7.26 6.89
N PRO A 211 -6.70 -7.45 5.62
CA PRO A 211 -8.09 -7.73 5.25
C PRO A 211 -8.55 -9.14 5.63
N SER A 212 -7.62 -10.04 5.95
CA SER A 212 -7.89 -11.41 6.39
C SER A 212 -7.95 -11.59 7.91
N GLY A 213 -7.46 -10.65 8.67
CA GLY A 213 -7.64 -10.48 10.10
C GLY A 213 -7.27 -11.61 11.06
N PRO A 214 -6.11 -12.31 10.97
CA PRO A 214 -5.86 -13.41 11.91
C PRO A 214 -5.26 -13.01 13.26
N TYR A 215 -4.81 -11.75 13.48
CA TYR A 215 -3.99 -11.39 14.65
C TYR A 215 -4.65 -10.41 15.59
N GLY A 216 -5.76 -10.83 16.21
CA GLY A 216 -6.30 -10.17 17.41
C GLY A 216 -6.95 -8.80 17.20
N ASP A 217 -6.90 -8.25 16.01
CA ASP A 217 -7.64 -7.07 15.61
C ASP A 217 -8.59 -7.42 14.46
N TYR A 218 -9.57 -6.57 14.23
CA TYR A 218 -10.55 -6.82 13.18
C TYR A 218 -9.91 -6.64 11.81
N ALA A 219 -10.28 -7.53 10.88
CA ALA A 219 -9.97 -7.37 9.47
C ALA A 219 -10.35 -5.96 9.01
N SER A 220 -9.46 -5.26 8.33
CA SER A 220 -9.72 -3.88 7.93
C SER A 220 -8.95 -3.48 6.67
N VAL A 221 -9.46 -2.44 6.03
CA VAL A 221 -8.79 -1.62 5.02
C VAL A 221 -8.95 -0.15 5.40
N SER A 222 -8.15 0.73 4.82
CA SER A 222 -8.29 2.17 5.01
C SER A 222 -8.89 2.83 3.77
N LEU A 223 -9.93 3.64 3.96
CA LEU A 223 -10.37 4.62 2.97
C LEU A 223 -9.73 5.96 3.28
N VAL A 224 -9.01 6.50 2.32
CA VAL A 224 -8.25 7.74 2.45
C VAL A 224 -8.85 8.77 1.49
N GLU A 225 -9.19 9.95 1.98
CA GLU A 225 -9.58 11.07 1.15
C GLU A 225 -8.52 12.17 1.25
N LEU A 226 -7.97 12.56 0.11
CA LEU A 226 -7.11 13.73 -0.05
C LEU A 226 -7.99 14.88 -0.56
N HIS A 227 -8.24 15.87 0.28
CA HIS A 227 -9.15 16.98 -0.06
C HIS A 227 -8.43 18.32 0.02
N PRO A 228 -8.50 19.17 -1.02
CA PRO A 228 -7.69 20.40 -1.10
C PRO A 228 -7.94 21.41 0.02
N ASP A 229 -9.10 21.37 0.67
CA ASP A 229 -9.43 22.30 1.76
C ASP A 229 -9.39 21.64 3.14
N ARG A 230 -9.60 20.32 3.22
CA ARG A 230 -9.71 19.59 4.49
C ARG A 230 -8.46 18.81 4.83
N GLY A 231 -7.52 18.69 3.86
CA GLY A 231 -6.32 17.85 4.01
C GLY A 231 -6.63 16.36 3.85
N VAL A 232 -5.90 15.54 4.57
CA VAL A 232 -6.00 14.08 4.55
C VAL A 232 -6.96 13.61 5.63
N SER A 233 -7.89 12.72 5.27
CA SER A 233 -8.72 12.00 6.24
C SER A 233 -8.63 10.50 5.96
N VAL A 234 -8.61 9.70 7.04
CA VAL A 234 -8.50 8.25 6.98
C VAL A 234 -9.63 7.62 7.77
N GLU A 235 -10.43 6.80 7.10
CA GLU A 235 -11.49 5.99 7.70
C GLU A 235 -11.03 4.53 7.75
N ARG A 236 -11.03 3.93 8.95
CA ARG A 236 -10.89 2.48 9.08
C ARG A 236 -12.20 1.81 8.66
N VAL A 237 -12.18 1.03 7.60
CA VAL A 237 -13.31 0.18 7.21
C VAL A 237 -13.08 -1.21 7.79
N GLN A 238 -13.87 -1.56 8.80
CA GLN A 238 -13.86 -2.90 9.38
C GLN A 238 -14.52 -3.88 8.40
N LEU A 239 -13.80 -4.94 8.05
CA LEU A 239 -14.32 -6.03 7.26
C LEU A 239 -14.92 -7.07 8.20
N THR A 240 -16.14 -7.51 7.90
CA THR A 240 -16.80 -8.55 8.73
C THR A 240 -15.93 -9.82 8.72
N PRO A 241 -15.61 -10.42 9.88
CA PRO A 241 -14.93 -11.70 9.92
C PRO A 241 -15.71 -12.73 9.09
N LEU A 242 -14.97 -13.61 8.42
CA LEU A 242 -15.60 -14.83 7.90
C LEU A 242 -16.21 -15.57 9.07
N LEU A 243 -17.47 -15.87 8.96
CA LEU A 243 -18.07 -16.88 9.84
C LEU A 243 -17.40 -18.20 9.45
N THR A 244 -16.43 -18.63 10.25
CA THR A 244 -15.95 -20.02 10.16
C THR A 244 -17.04 -20.89 10.73
N ASP A 245 -17.77 -21.60 9.86
CA ASP A 245 -18.63 -22.72 10.24
C ASP A 245 -17.80 -23.85 10.87
#